data_ef48d482f6fd33e7bfdaf62dd4b30059
#
_entry.id   ef48d482f6fd33e7bfdaf62dd4b30059
#
_cell.length_a   1.000
_cell.length_b   1.000
_cell.length_c   1.000
_cell.angle_alpha   90.00
_cell.angle_beta   90.00
_cell.angle_gamma   90.00
#
_symmetry.space_group_name_H-M   'P 1'
#
loop_
_entity.id
_entity.type
_entity.pdbx_description
1 polymer ?
#
loop_
_entity_poly.entity_id
_entity_poly.type
_entity_poly.pdbx_seq_one_letter_code
_entity_poly.pdbx_strand_id
1 'polypeptide(L)'
;MTPADGAADPPDPSTTEASPDIGGEEGSPEPAVGDPVTADPATVDEHGSAGTVEDLLETLETTTAERDDYLDRWQRVSAEFANFKKQTEKRNADFAAQAGARVAEALLPVLDACDAAAQQGVEGVDPIAAQLRAELERAGLEVIATADEPFDPTRHEAAMSEPGDDGQEAPVVAQVLRTGYAWNGRVLRAAMVKVRG
;
A
#
# COMPACT_ATOMS: atom_id res chain seq x y z
N MET A 1 51.18 -41.52 21.74
CA MET A 1 51.49 -41.34 20.32
C MET A 1 50.42 -40.41 19.74
N THR A 2 50.67 -39.11 19.95
CA THR A 2 50.08 -37.98 19.24
C THR A 2 50.65 -37.95 17.82
N PRO A 3 50.06 -37.25 16.80
CA PRO A 3 49.43 -35.96 16.79
C PRO A 3 48.21 -35.92 15.83
N ALA A 4 47.49 -34.89 15.56
CA ALA A 4 47.58 -33.48 15.25
C ALA A 4 46.16 -33.04 14.95
N ASP A 5 45.61 -32.04 15.56
CA ASP A 5 45.64 -30.63 15.19
C ASP A 5 45.13 -30.34 13.77
N GLY A 6 44.01 -29.67 13.71
CA GLY A 6 43.32 -29.20 12.53
C GLY A 6 42.16 -28.27 12.93
N ALA A 7 42.47 -27.24 13.71
CA ALA A 7 41.58 -26.13 13.93
C ALA A 7 41.37 -25.37 12.60
N ALA A 8 40.20 -25.44 12.02
CA ALA A 8 39.80 -24.56 10.94
C ALA A 8 39.32 -23.21 11.52
N ASP A 9 40.07 -22.18 11.20
CA ASP A 9 39.84 -20.79 11.44
C ASP A 9 38.47 -20.32 10.88
N PRO A 10 37.67 -19.59 11.64
CA PRO A 10 36.43 -19.05 11.09
C PRO A 10 36.72 -17.92 10.08
N PRO A 11 35.94 -17.80 9.01
CA PRO A 11 36.16 -16.76 8.00
C PRO A 11 35.93 -15.36 8.58
N ASP A 12 36.85 -14.47 8.27
CA ASP A 12 36.91 -13.06 8.50
C ASP A 12 35.63 -12.35 7.97
N PRO A 13 34.91 -11.56 8.78
CA PRO A 13 33.71 -10.85 8.35
C PRO A 13 33.96 -9.56 7.53
N SER A 14 35.13 -9.41 6.92
CA SER A 14 35.54 -8.19 6.22
C SER A 14 35.41 -8.23 4.69
N THR A 15 34.76 -9.22 4.12
CA THR A 15 34.46 -9.19 2.69
C THR A 15 33.10 -8.52 2.47
N THR A 16 33.12 -7.22 2.41
CA THR A 16 32.08 -6.38 1.88
C THR A 16 31.93 -6.67 0.39
N GLU A 17 31.02 -7.58 0.03
CA GLU A 17 30.54 -7.65 -1.34
C GLU A 17 29.66 -6.43 -1.61
N ALA A 18 30.12 -5.65 -2.57
CA ALA A 18 29.48 -4.46 -3.07
C ALA A 18 28.04 -4.76 -3.50
N SER A 19 27.09 -4.21 -2.79
CA SER A 19 25.72 -4.03 -3.29
C SER A 19 25.79 -3.19 -4.57
N PRO A 20 25.06 -3.54 -5.63
CA PRO A 20 24.93 -2.65 -6.77
C PRO A 20 24.22 -1.36 -6.26
N ASP A 21 24.94 -0.27 -6.36
CA ASP A 21 24.47 1.09 -6.24
C ASP A 21 23.36 1.32 -7.29
N ILE A 22 22.10 1.17 -6.86
CA ILE A 22 20.99 1.73 -7.61
C ILE A 22 20.93 3.19 -7.20
N GLY A 23 21.89 3.96 -7.72
CA GLY A 23 21.83 5.40 -7.71
C GLY A 23 20.57 5.85 -8.44
N GLY A 24 19.50 6.00 -7.68
CA GLY A 24 18.33 6.75 -8.09
C GLY A 24 18.70 8.21 -8.13
N GLU A 25 19.33 8.64 -9.23
CA GLU A 25 19.31 10.04 -9.59
C GLU A 25 17.84 10.40 -9.90
N GLU A 26 17.22 11.07 -8.97
CA GLU A 26 16.05 11.92 -9.22
C GLU A 26 16.48 13.07 -10.13
N GLY A 27 16.79 12.72 -11.37
CA GLY A 27 16.85 13.65 -12.48
C GLY A 27 15.44 13.84 -12.98
N SER A 28 14.71 14.80 -12.40
CA SER A 28 13.64 15.45 -13.17
C SER A 28 14.27 15.88 -14.49
N PRO A 29 13.71 15.49 -15.65
CA PRO A 29 14.15 16.10 -16.90
C PRO A 29 13.75 17.57 -16.80
N GLU A 30 14.71 18.43 -16.51
CA GLU A 30 14.58 19.84 -16.84
C GLU A 30 14.21 19.90 -18.32
N PRO A 31 13.18 20.66 -18.70
CA PRO A 31 12.93 20.91 -20.10
C PRO A 31 14.23 21.52 -20.65
N ALA A 32 14.85 20.84 -21.60
CA ALA A 32 15.97 21.36 -22.33
C ALA A 32 15.52 22.72 -22.88
N VAL A 33 15.90 23.76 -22.18
CA VAL A 33 15.87 25.12 -22.70
C VAL A 33 16.85 25.07 -23.87
N GLY A 34 16.30 24.96 -25.07
CA GLY A 34 17.09 25.03 -26.28
C GLY A 34 17.99 26.27 -26.18
N ASP A 35 19.27 26.05 -26.38
CA ASP A 35 20.23 27.12 -26.47
C ASP A 35 19.64 28.23 -27.34
N PRO A 36 19.77 29.51 -26.93
CA PRO A 36 19.37 30.61 -27.81
C PRO A 36 20.17 30.44 -29.08
N VAL A 37 19.46 30.13 -30.16
CA VAL A 37 20.03 30.15 -31.49
C VAL A 37 20.63 31.56 -31.65
N THR A 38 21.93 31.67 -31.46
CA THR A 38 22.69 32.85 -31.84
C THR A 38 22.53 32.96 -33.34
N ALA A 39 21.50 33.71 -33.75
CA ALA A 39 21.33 34.08 -35.11
C ALA A 39 22.59 34.88 -35.50
N ASP A 40 23.42 34.27 -36.32
CA ASP A 40 24.54 34.94 -36.98
C ASP A 40 23.93 36.05 -37.87
N PRO A 41 24.24 37.33 -37.64
CA PRO A 41 23.61 38.42 -38.37
C PRO A 41 24.16 38.57 -39.81
N ALA A 42 24.86 37.59 -40.37
CA ALA A 42 25.59 37.71 -41.59
C ALA A 42 25.03 36.98 -42.83
N THR A 43 23.79 36.49 -42.79
CA THR A 43 23.11 36.00 -43.99
C THR A 43 21.76 36.68 -44.16
N VAL A 44 21.77 37.97 -44.40
CA VAL A 44 20.68 38.66 -45.07
C VAL A 44 20.84 38.34 -46.55
N ASP A 45 20.26 37.21 -46.99
CA ASP A 45 20.03 37.02 -48.42
C ASP A 45 19.03 38.08 -48.87
N GLU A 46 19.50 39.01 -49.66
CA GLU A 46 18.71 40.00 -50.37
C GLU A 46 17.80 39.38 -51.44
N HIS A 47 16.90 38.50 -51.00
CA HIS A 47 15.69 38.19 -51.73
C HIS A 47 14.52 38.43 -50.79
N GLY A 48 14.31 39.73 -50.51
CA GLY A 48 13.17 40.21 -49.76
C GLY A 48 11.88 39.95 -50.53
N SER A 49 11.36 38.73 -50.41
CA SER A 49 9.93 38.56 -50.42
C SER A 49 9.45 39.04 -49.06
N ALA A 50 9.23 40.35 -48.94
CA ALA A 50 8.44 40.89 -47.86
C ALA A 50 7.07 40.23 -48.01
N GLY A 51 6.81 39.19 -47.16
CA GLY A 51 5.51 38.55 -47.10
C GLY A 51 4.44 39.65 -47.00
N THR A 52 3.40 39.53 -47.77
CA THR A 52 2.33 40.51 -47.72
C THR A 52 1.72 40.51 -46.32
N VAL A 53 1.05 41.58 -45.93
CA VAL A 53 0.33 41.61 -44.62
C VAL A 53 -0.62 40.44 -44.52
N GLU A 54 -1.20 40.00 -45.62
CA GLU A 54 -2.08 38.81 -45.71
C GLU A 54 -1.32 37.52 -45.35
N ASP A 55 -0.10 37.30 -45.85
CA ASP A 55 0.74 36.11 -45.53
C ASP A 55 1.09 36.07 -44.03
N LEU A 56 1.36 37.22 -43.43
CA LEU A 56 1.65 37.36 -42.00
C LEU A 56 0.41 37.06 -41.16
N LEU A 57 -0.77 37.51 -41.57
CA LEU A 57 -2.04 37.25 -40.90
C LEU A 57 -2.38 35.75 -40.95
N GLU A 58 -2.24 35.11 -42.11
CA GLU A 58 -2.46 33.66 -42.27
C GLU A 58 -1.50 32.84 -41.38
N THR A 59 -0.22 33.22 -41.35
CA THR A 59 0.75 32.58 -40.47
C THR A 59 0.41 32.74 -39.00
N LEU A 60 -0.06 33.91 -38.62
CA LEU A 60 -0.45 34.22 -37.23
C LEU A 60 -1.71 33.44 -36.83
N GLU A 61 -2.70 33.33 -37.70
CA GLU A 61 -3.91 32.53 -37.47
C GLU A 61 -3.53 31.05 -37.33
N THR A 62 -2.72 30.51 -38.21
CA THR A 62 -2.24 29.13 -38.19
C THR A 62 -1.47 28.83 -36.89
N THR A 63 -0.50 29.66 -36.55
CA THR A 63 0.31 29.50 -35.33
C THR A 63 -0.55 29.61 -34.06
N THR A 64 -1.55 30.49 -34.09
CA THR A 64 -2.46 30.64 -32.98
C THR A 64 -3.34 29.39 -32.80
N ALA A 65 -3.85 28.83 -33.88
CA ALA A 65 -4.63 27.61 -33.85
C ALA A 65 -3.79 26.41 -33.40
N GLU A 66 -2.56 26.28 -33.86
CA GLU A 66 -1.62 25.26 -33.40
C GLU A 66 -1.32 25.38 -31.89
N ARG A 67 -1.06 26.61 -31.42
CA ARG A 67 -0.84 26.86 -29.99
C ARG A 67 -2.03 26.41 -29.14
N ASP A 68 -3.24 26.76 -29.59
CA ASP A 68 -4.46 26.42 -28.86
C ASP A 68 -4.69 24.89 -28.83
N ASP A 69 -4.42 24.19 -29.94
CA ASP A 69 -4.45 22.74 -29.99
C ASP A 69 -3.40 22.09 -29.07
N TYR A 70 -2.18 22.63 -29.02
CA TYR A 70 -1.15 22.16 -28.08
C TYR A 70 -1.54 22.42 -26.62
N LEU A 71 -2.16 23.56 -26.31
CA LEU A 71 -2.63 23.87 -24.97
C LEU A 71 -3.72 22.89 -24.53
N ASP A 72 -4.67 22.60 -25.40
CA ASP A 72 -5.76 21.65 -25.11
C ASP A 72 -5.20 20.23 -24.88
N ARG A 73 -4.25 19.81 -25.73
CA ARG A 73 -3.57 18.51 -25.55
C ARG A 73 -2.78 18.46 -24.25
N TRP A 74 -2.05 19.51 -23.95
CA TRP A 74 -1.27 19.60 -22.70
C TRP A 74 -2.17 19.55 -21.45
N GLN A 75 -3.29 20.28 -21.46
CA GLN A 75 -4.23 20.26 -20.36
C GLN A 75 -4.82 18.87 -20.15
N ARG A 76 -5.19 18.18 -21.24
CA ARG A 76 -5.71 16.82 -21.19
C ARG A 76 -4.68 15.86 -20.62
N VAL A 77 -3.46 15.84 -21.16
CA VAL A 77 -2.39 14.96 -20.69
C VAL A 77 -2.03 15.25 -19.22
N SER A 78 -1.99 16.53 -18.86
CA SER A 78 -1.74 16.92 -17.46
C SER A 78 -2.82 16.38 -16.50
N ALA A 79 -4.09 16.48 -16.89
CA ALA A 79 -5.20 15.94 -16.12
C ALA A 79 -5.15 14.39 -16.04
N GLU A 80 -4.84 13.72 -17.15
CA GLU A 80 -4.68 12.26 -17.18
C GLU A 80 -3.51 11.80 -16.30
N PHE A 81 -2.39 12.53 -16.34
CA PHE A 81 -1.22 12.23 -15.50
C PHE A 81 -1.52 12.40 -14.00
N ALA A 82 -2.24 13.48 -13.63
CA ALA A 82 -2.66 13.70 -12.25
C ALA A 82 -3.57 12.55 -11.75
N ASN A 83 -4.52 12.11 -12.58
CA ASN A 83 -5.38 10.98 -12.28
C ASN A 83 -4.58 9.66 -12.17
N PHE A 84 -3.65 9.42 -13.10
CA PHE A 84 -2.78 8.25 -13.07
C PHE A 84 -1.95 8.20 -11.78
N LYS A 85 -1.32 9.33 -11.39
CA LYS A 85 -0.55 9.43 -10.16
C LYS A 85 -1.39 9.05 -8.94
N LYS A 86 -2.57 9.66 -8.80
CA LYS A 86 -3.49 9.39 -7.70
C LYS A 86 -3.92 7.91 -7.65
N GLN A 87 -4.21 7.32 -8.81
CA GLN A 87 -4.58 5.91 -8.92
C GLN A 87 -3.43 4.98 -8.54
N THR A 88 -2.20 5.33 -8.97
CA THR A 88 -1.00 4.53 -8.67
C THR A 88 -0.67 4.55 -7.18
N GLU A 89 -0.73 5.73 -6.56
CA GLU A 89 -0.55 5.87 -5.11
C GLU A 89 -1.56 5.03 -4.33
N LYS A 90 -2.85 5.09 -4.73
CA LYS A 90 -3.89 4.26 -4.12
C LYS A 90 -3.61 2.77 -4.29
N ARG A 91 -3.28 2.32 -5.51
CA ARG A 91 -2.96 0.91 -5.77
C ARG A 91 -1.77 0.41 -4.95
N ASN A 92 -0.74 1.24 -4.80
CA ASN A 92 0.43 0.89 -4.00
C ASN A 92 0.06 0.75 -2.51
N ALA A 93 -0.76 1.65 -1.98
CA ALA A 93 -1.26 1.55 -0.60
C ALA A 93 -2.14 0.30 -0.41
N ASP A 94 -3.06 0.03 -1.33
CA ASP A 94 -3.92 -1.16 -1.30
C ASP A 94 -3.08 -2.46 -1.38
N PHE A 95 -2.05 -2.48 -2.22
CA PHE A 95 -1.14 -3.62 -2.35
C PHE A 95 -0.34 -3.87 -1.06
N ALA A 96 0.20 -2.82 -0.46
CA ALA A 96 0.92 -2.93 0.82
C ALA A 96 0.00 -3.44 1.94
N ALA A 97 -1.23 -2.93 2.01
CA ALA A 97 -2.23 -3.39 2.96
C ALA A 97 -2.59 -4.87 2.76
N GLN A 98 -2.76 -5.33 1.51
CA GLN A 98 -3.04 -6.73 1.20
C GLN A 98 -1.87 -7.66 1.54
N ALA A 99 -0.63 -7.23 1.33
CA ALA A 99 0.55 -8.02 1.69
C ALA A 99 0.60 -8.25 3.22
N GLY A 100 0.38 -7.20 4.01
CA GLY A 100 0.27 -7.30 5.47
C GLY A 100 -0.86 -8.21 5.93
N ALA A 101 -2.03 -8.09 5.29
CA ALA A 101 -3.19 -8.93 5.59
C ALA A 101 -2.91 -10.43 5.40
N ARG A 102 -2.22 -10.82 4.33
CA ARG A 102 -1.85 -12.22 4.08
C ARG A 102 -0.91 -12.79 5.13
N VAL A 103 0.06 -11.99 5.59
CA VAL A 103 0.96 -12.41 6.66
C VAL A 103 0.21 -12.54 7.98
N ALA A 104 -0.64 -11.58 8.31
CA ALA A 104 -1.48 -11.64 9.49
C ALA A 104 -2.39 -12.88 9.46
N GLU A 105 -3.07 -13.15 8.35
CA GLU A 105 -3.93 -14.32 8.17
C GLU A 105 -3.16 -15.64 8.38
N ALA A 106 -1.93 -15.74 7.86
CA ALA A 106 -1.08 -16.91 8.06
C ALA A 106 -0.63 -17.10 9.52
N LEU A 107 -0.64 -16.04 10.33
CA LEU A 107 -0.30 -16.08 11.75
C LEU A 107 -1.50 -16.37 12.67
N LEU A 108 -2.74 -16.26 12.18
CA LEU A 108 -3.94 -16.54 13.00
C LEU A 108 -3.94 -17.94 13.62
N PRO A 109 -3.52 -19.02 12.92
CA PRO A 109 -3.44 -20.34 13.55
C PRO A 109 -2.46 -20.39 14.73
N VAL A 110 -1.42 -19.57 14.73
CA VAL A 110 -0.45 -19.48 15.83
C VAL A 110 -1.12 -18.83 17.06
N LEU A 111 -1.87 -17.76 16.86
CA LEU A 111 -2.66 -17.15 17.94
C LEU A 111 -3.70 -18.13 18.51
N ASP A 112 -4.42 -18.85 17.64
CA ASP A 112 -5.37 -19.87 18.07
C ASP A 112 -4.69 -20.99 18.88
N ALA A 113 -3.48 -21.42 18.47
CA ALA A 113 -2.72 -22.44 19.21
C ALA A 113 -2.27 -21.92 20.59
N CYS A 114 -1.88 -20.63 20.67
CA CYS A 114 -1.54 -20.00 21.94
C CYS A 114 -2.79 -19.92 22.86
N ASP A 115 -3.94 -19.51 22.33
CA ASP A 115 -5.18 -19.43 23.10
C ASP A 115 -5.62 -20.83 23.61
N ALA A 116 -5.47 -21.86 22.76
CA ALA A 116 -5.76 -23.24 23.17
C ALA A 116 -4.79 -23.75 24.25
N ALA A 117 -3.51 -23.44 24.15
CA ALA A 117 -2.51 -23.81 25.14
C ALA A 117 -2.75 -23.11 26.49
N ALA A 118 -3.13 -21.84 26.47
CA ALA A 118 -3.51 -21.09 27.67
C ALA A 118 -4.73 -21.72 28.36
N GLN A 119 -5.75 -22.12 27.59
CA GLN A 119 -6.93 -22.82 28.13
C GLN A 119 -6.56 -24.17 28.76
N GLN A 120 -5.50 -24.84 28.31
CA GLN A 120 -4.98 -26.07 28.88
C GLN A 120 -4.07 -25.84 30.09
N GLY A 121 -3.83 -24.58 30.48
CA GLY A 121 -3.01 -24.22 31.64
C GLY A 121 -1.50 -24.31 31.38
N VAL A 122 -1.06 -24.22 30.11
CA VAL A 122 0.37 -24.19 29.79
C VAL A 122 0.96 -22.82 30.19
N GLU A 123 1.83 -22.83 31.19
CA GLU A 123 2.46 -21.61 31.68
C GLU A 123 3.41 -20.98 30.64
N GLY A 124 3.45 -19.63 30.62
CA GLY A 124 4.37 -18.86 29.80
C GLY A 124 3.89 -18.60 28.36
N VAL A 125 2.74 -19.13 27.93
CA VAL A 125 2.19 -18.89 26.60
C VAL A 125 1.49 -17.53 26.52
N ASP A 126 0.79 -17.13 27.56
CA ASP A 126 0.03 -15.88 27.59
C ASP A 126 0.86 -14.63 27.26
N PRO A 127 2.05 -14.42 27.85
CA PRO A 127 2.86 -13.25 27.52
C PRO A 127 3.37 -13.27 26.07
N ILE A 128 3.64 -14.45 25.49
CA ILE A 128 4.05 -14.59 24.09
C ILE A 128 2.88 -14.22 23.16
N ALA A 129 1.70 -14.77 23.42
CA ALA A 129 0.50 -14.47 22.66
C ALA A 129 0.13 -12.97 22.73
N ALA A 130 0.21 -12.40 23.94
CA ALA A 130 -0.06 -10.98 24.15
C ALA A 130 0.94 -10.09 23.38
N GLN A 131 2.23 -10.43 23.40
CA GLN A 131 3.24 -9.69 22.66
C GLN A 131 3.01 -9.80 21.16
N LEU A 132 2.78 -10.99 20.63
CA LEU A 132 2.48 -11.20 19.21
C LEU A 132 1.25 -10.41 18.77
N ARG A 133 0.18 -10.46 19.57
CA ARG A 133 -1.05 -9.70 19.30
C ARG A 133 -0.78 -8.20 19.28
N ALA A 134 -0.05 -7.68 20.26
CA ALA A 134 0.29 -6.27 20.34
C ALA A 134 1.13 -5.77 19.15
N GLU A 135 2.06 -6.60 18.64
CA GLU A 135 2.83 -6.23 17.44
C GLU A 135 1.96 -6.23 16.18
N LEU A 136 1.07 -7.22 16.06
CA LEU A 136 0.13 -7.28 14.93
C LEU A 136 -0.89 -6.12 14.98
N GLU A 137 -1.36 -5.73 16.16
CA GLU A 137 -2.24 -4.57 16.35
C GLU A 137 -1.57 -3.27 15.94
N ARG A 138 -0.29 -3.07 16.28
CA ARG A 138 0.48 -1.92 15.79
C ARG A 138 0.64 -1.90 14.27
N ALA A 139 0.66 -3.08 13.65
CA ALA A 139 0.76 -3.23 12.21
C ALA A 139 -0.59 -3.07 11.48
N GLY A 140 -1.72 -3.06 12.22
CA GLY A 140 -3.06 -2.88 11.67
C GLY A 140 -4.05 -4.02 11.88
N LEU A 141 -3.72 -4.99 12.75
CA LEU A 141 -4.67 -6.03 13.16
C LEU A 141 -5.70 -5.44 14.13
N GLU A 142 -6.95 -5.76 13.91
CA GLU A 142 -8.08 -5.42 14.78
C GLU A 142 -8.67 -6.71 15.33
N VAL A 143 -8.87 -6.78 16.64
CA VAL A 143 -9.47 -7.94 17.31
C VAL A 143 -10.99 -7.78 17.33
N ILE A 144 -11.71 -8.81 16.92
CA ILE A 144 -13.17 -8.90 16.99
C ILE A 144 -13.51 -9.93 18.05
N ALA A 145 -13.66 -9.47 19.29
CA ALA A 145 -13.86 -10.37 20.45
C ALA A 145 -14.75 -9.76 21.54
N THR A 146 -15.65 -8.85 21.19
CA THR A 146 -16.49 -8.15 22.18
C THR A 146 -17.79 -8.91 22.42
N ALA A 147 -18.05 -9.29 23.67
CA ALA A 147 -19.35 -9.76 24.12
C ALA A 147 -20.27 -8.56 24.40
N ASP A 148 -21.58 -8.82 24.43
CA ASP A 148 -22.65 -7.85 24.66
C ASP A 148 -22.77 -6.73 23.60
N GLU A 149 -22.10 -6.89 22.45
CA GLU A 149 -22.29 -6.03 21.28
C GLU A 149 -23.44 -6.56 20.38
N PRO A 150 -24.07 -5.68 19.59
CA PRO A 150 -25.03 -6.12 18.57
C PRO A 150 -24.38 -7.10 17.59
N PHE A 151 -25.10 -8.16 17.24
CA PHE A 151 -24.64 -9.10 16.24
C PHE A 151 -24.56 -8.44 14.86
N ASP A 152 -23.38 -8.46 14.24
CA ASP A 152 -23.12 -7.97 12.89
C ASP A 152 -22.72 -9.14 11.98
N PRO A 153 -23.55 -9.53 11.01
CA PRO A 153 -23.24 -10.65 10.10
C PRO A 153 -21.96 -10.45 9.27
N THR A 154 -21.48 -9.21 9.12
CA THR A 154 -20.25 -8.93 8.38
C THR A 154 -18.98 -9.21 9.17
N ARG A 155 -19.08 -9.25 10.50
CA ARG A 155 -17.96 -9.42 11.43
C ARG A 155 -18.08 -10.67 12.30
N HIS A 156 -19.30 -11.20 12.47
CA HIS A 156 -19.62 -12.31 13.37
C HIS A 156 -20.24 -13.47 12.62
N GLU A 157 -19.84 -14.68 12.98
CA GLU A 157 -20.43 -15.94 12.55
C GLU A 157 -21.17 -16.57 13.75
N ALA A 158 -22.49 -16.65 13.66
CA ALA A 158 -23.30 -17.25 14.70
C ALA A 158 -23.20 -18.79 14.64
N ALA A 159 -22.46 -19.40 15.58
CA ALA A 159 -22.33 -20.85 15.69
C ALA A 159 -23.42 -21.48 16.56
N MET A 160 -23.91 -20.72 17.53
CA MET A 160 -24.96 -21.15 18.46
C MET A 160 -25.91 -19.98 18.72
N SER A 161 -27.18 -20.30 19.03
CA SER A 161 -28.15 -19.32 19.50
C SER A 161 -28.76 -19.79 20.83
N GLU A 162 -29.09 -18.82 21.68
CA GLU A 162 -29.88 -19.03 22.88
C GLU A 162 -31.08 -18.09 22.88
N PRO A 163 -32.15 -18.43 23.56
CA PRO A 163 -33.33 -17.56 23.67
C PRO A 163 -32.94 -16.20 24.23
N GLY A 164 -33.47 -15.15 23.64
CA GLY A 164 -33.32 -13.78 24.12
C GLY A 164 -34.15 -13.51 25.36
N ASP A 165 -33.83 -12.39 26.01
CA ASP A 165 -34.64 -11.90 27.10
C ASP A 165 -35.94 -11.25 26.55
N ASP A 166 -37.02 -11.30 27.32
CA ASP A 166 -38.29 -10.70 26.96
C ASP A 166 -38.12 -9.19 26.65
N GLY A 167 -38.31 -8.80 25.38
CA GLY A 167 -38.18 -7.43 24.93
C GLY A 167 -36.88 -7.10 24.14
N GLN A 168 -36.04 -8.08 23.87
CA GLN A 168 -34.84 -7.88 23.05
C GLN A 168 -35.23 -7.81 21.59
N GLU A 169 -35.04 -6.62 20.96
CA GLU A 169 -35.42 -6.39 19.57
C GLU A 169 -34.38 -6.87 18.53
N ALA A 170 -33.12 -7.02 18.95
CA ALA A 170 -32.03 -7.41 18.07
C ALA A 170 -31.12 -8.44 18.72
N PRO A 171 -30.56 -9.40 17.95
CA PRO A 171 -29.64 -10.39 18.52
C PRO A 171 -28.33 -9.70 18.96
N VAL A 172 -27.82 -10.14 20.12
CA VAL A 172 -26.53 -9.69 20.66
C VAL A 172 -25.57 -10.87 20.80
N VAL A 173 -24.28 -10.56 20.79
CA VAL A 173 -23.22 -11.53 21.04
C VAL A 173 -23.23 -11.91 22.52
N ALA A 174 -23.71 -13.10 22.86
CA ALA A 174 -23.72 -13.59 24.26
C ALA A 174 -22.31 -14.03 24.67
N GLN A 175 -21.58 -14.69 23.79
CA GLN A 175 -20.24 -15.19 24.05
C GLN A 175 -19.44 -15.32 22.77
N VAL A 176 -18.15 -15.00 22.84
CA VAL A 176 -17.20 -15.28 21.76
C VAL A 176 -16.61 -16.67 21.98
N LEU A 177 -16.83 -17.55 21.01
CA LEU A 177 -16.31 -18.92 21.01
C LEU A 177 -14.95 -19.01 20.35
N ARG A 178 -14.72 -18.16 19.35
CA ARG A 178 -13.44 -18.02 18.66
C ARG A 178 -13.24 -16.57 18.24
N THR A 179 -12.10 -16.01 18.57
CA THR A 179 -11.74 -14.63 18.25
C THR A 179 -11.71 -14.40 16.75
N GLY A 180 -12.38 -13.36 16.28
CA GLY A 180 -12.28 -12.86 14.92
C GLY A 180 -11.19 -11.80 14.79
N TYR A 181 -10.79 -11.54 13.56
CA TYR A 181 -9.75 -10.57 13.26
C TYR A 181 -10.05 -9.81 11.98
N ALA A 182 -9.72 -8.52 11.97
CA ALA A 182 -9.72 -7.68 10.78
C ALA A 182 -8.33 -7.05 10.59
N TRP A 183 -8.05 -6.57 9.40
CA TRP A 183 -6.82 -5.87 9.06
C TRP A 183 -7.15 -4.57 8.34
N ASN A 184 -6.86 -3.44 8.96
CA ASN A 184 -7.20 -2.12 8.42
C ASN A 184 -8.67 -2.06 7.94
N GLY A 185 -9.61 -2.52 8.78
CA GLY A 185 -11.05 -2.54 8.51
C GLY A 185 -11.54 -3.69 7.62
N ARG A 186 -10.67 -4.51 7.01
CA ARG A 186 -11.06 -5.69 6.24
C ARG A 186 -11.08 -6.94 7.13
N VAL A 187 -12.21 -7.60 7.24
CA VAL A 187 -12.33 -8.84 8.00
C VAL A 187 -11.48 -9.94 7.35
N LEU A 188 -10.52 -10.48 8.11
CA LEU A 188 -9.70 -11.64 7.74
C LEU A 188 -10.43 -12.92 8.14
N ARG A 189 -11.04 -12.90 9.33
CA ARG A 189 -11.82 -14.01 9.87
C ARG A 189 -12.91 -13.46 10.78
N ALA A 190 -14.14 -13.85 10.55
CA ALA A 190 -15.25 -13.51 11.44
C ALA A 190 -15.05 -14.12 12.82
N ALA A 191 -15.52 -13.44 13.86
CA ALA A 191 -15.58 -14.02 15.19
C ALA A 191 -16.70 -15.07 15.25
N MET A 192 -16.38 -16.27 15.71
CA MET A 192 -17.40 -17.29 15.97
C MET A 192 -18.04 -17.01 17.32
N VAL A 193 -19.33 -16.79 17.31
CA VAL A 193 -20.06 -16.30 18.48
C VAL A 193 -21.31 -17.14 18.78
N LYS A 194 -21.68 -17.11 20.03
CA LYS A 194 -23.00 -17.51 20.49
C LYS A 194 -23.85 -16.25 20.56
N VAL A 195 -24.98 -16.26 19.92
CA VAL A 195 -25.92 -15.11 19.92
C VAL A 195 -27.11 -15.40 20.85
N ARG A 196 -27.61 -14.32 21.43
CA ARG A 196 -28.83 -14.32 22.23
C ARG A 196 -29.84 -13.40 21.54
N GLY A 197 -31.02 -13.91 21.22
CA GLY A 197 -32.09 -13.19 20.54
C GLY A 197 -33.10 -14.12 19.89
#